data_23d13acea8ba3639881ac65b2a0ab632
#
_entry.id   23d13acea8ba3639881ac65b2a0ab632
#
_cell.length_a   1.000
_cell.length_b   1.000
_cell.length_c   1.000
_cell.angle_alpha   90.00
_cell.angle_beta   90.00
_cell.angle_gamma   90.00
#
_symmetry.space_group_name_H-M   'P 1'
#
loop_
_entity.id
_entity.type
_entity.pdbx_description
1 polymer ?
#
loop_
_entity_poly.entity_id
_entity_poly.type
_entity_poly.pdbx_seq_one_letter_code
_entity_poly.pdbx_strand_id
1 'polypeptide(L)'
;PVERPGTPRTARDILDRLNEVSFNSVLLKELRMIALLRKVADPGSSEGAQWAHMRIHLIASPLLATLGASSKLNAEWDLLSMLRDVGRRSAEGFLEANEKNIGKRSSLDLDVLLEQI
;
A
#
# COMPACT_ATOMS: atom_id res chain seq x y z
N PRO A 1 -3.08 6.68 1.72
CA PRO A 1 -2.09 6.49 0.64
C PRO A 1 -0.68 6.42 1.19
N VAL A 2 0.18 5.68 0.51
CA VAL A 2 1.61 5.60 0.87
C VAL A 2 2.32 6.91 0.52
N GLU A 3 1.87 7.53 -0.53
CA GLU A 3 2.38 8.82 -1.01
C GLU A 3 1.24 9.83 -1.16
N ARG A 4 1.48 11.05 -0.71
CA ARG A 4 0.55 12.17 -0.84
C ARG A 4 1.32 13.43 -1.23
N PRO A 5 1.17 13.92 -2.45
CA PRO A 5 1.86 15.12 -2.91
C PRO A 5 1.33 16.38 -2.20
N GLY A 6 2.17 17.39 -2.12
CA GLY A 6 1.84 18.71 -1.58
C GLY A 6 2.24 18.91 -0.13
N THR A 7 2.36 20.20 0.23
CA THR A 7 2.68 20.63 1.60
C THR A 7 1.39 21.00 2.32
N PRO A 8 1.16 20.50 3.55
CA PRO A 8 0.00 20.88 4.34
C PRO A 8 0.06 22.36 4.72
N ARG A 9 -1.06 23.07 4.58
CA ARG A 9 -1.13 24.53 4.81
C ARG A 9 -2.04 24.91 5.97
N THR A 10 -2.92 24.03 6.40
CA THR A 10 -3.81 24.26 7.55
C THR A 10 -3.45 23.35 8.71
N ALA A 11 -3.87 23.72 9.94
CA ALA A 11 -3.67 22.85 11.12
C ALA A 11 -4.33 21.46 10.92
N ARG A 12 -5.49 21.43 10.25
CA ARG A 12 -6.18 20.16 9.92
C ARG A 12 -5.37 19.34 8.94
N ASP A 13 -4.82 19.93 7.89
CA ASP A 13 -3.97 19.25 6.92
C ASP A 13 -2.72 18.67 7.58
N ILE A 14 -2.13 19.40 8.54
CA ILE A 14 -0.96 18.93 9.31
C ILE A 14 -1.32 17.72 10.15
N LEU A 15 -2.44 17.75 10.87
CA LEU A 15 -2.90 16.62 11.67
C LEU A 15 -3.23 15.39 10.80
N ASP A 16 -3.90 15.60 9.69
CA ASP A 16 -4.20 14.53 8.74
C ASP A 16 -2.91 13.91 8.18
N ARG A 17 -1.92 14.75 7.86
CA ARG A 17 -0.62 14.29 7.37
C ARG A 17 0.16 13.52 8.43
N LEU A 18 0.17 13.99 9.68
CA LEU A 18 0.80 13.28 10.80
C LEU A 18 0.19 11.91 11.02
N ASN A 19 -1.14 11.82 11.03
CA ASN A 19 -1.83 10.54 11.16
C ASN A 19 -1.49 9.59 10.00
N GLU A 20 -1.50 10.10 8.78
CA GLU A 20 -1.18 9.31 7.59
C GLU A 20 0.25 8.76 7.64
N VAL A 21 1.24 9.60 7.98
CA VAL A 21 2.64 9.19 8.13
C VAL A 21 2.78 8.16 9.25
N SER A 22 2.14 8.36 10.40
CA SER A 22 2.19 7.44 11.54
C SER A 22 1.61 6.06 11.20
N PHE A 23 0.47 6.01 10.50
CA PHE A 23 -0.14 4.75 10.08
C PHE A 23 0.65 4.02 9.00
N ASN A 24 1.32 4.76 8.11
CA ASN A 24 2.08 4.16 7.01
C ASN A 24 3.52 3.79 7.38
N SER A 25 4.09 4.37 8.46
CA SER A 25 5.49 4.17 8.82
C SER A 25 5.87 2.71 9.06
N VAL A 26 5.00 1.93 9.69
CA VAL A 26 5.23 0.50 9.95
C VAL A 26 5.26 -0.27 8.64
N LEU A 27 4.28 -0.05 7.77
CA LEU A 27 4.23 -0.69 6.46
C LEU A 27 5.49 -0.38 5.63
N LEU A 28 5.92 0.87 5.61
CA LEU A 28 7.12 1.29 4.88
C LEU A 28 8.40 0.64 5.41
N LYS A 29 8.52 0.49 6.73
CA LYS A 29 9.64 -0.24 7.35
C LYS A 29 9.65 -1.71 6.94
N GLU A 30 8.50 -2.35 6.94
CA GLU A 30 8.37 -3.75 6.52
C GLU A 30 8.69 -3.92 5.04
N LEU A 31 8.20 -3.06 4.17
CA LEU A 31 8.51 -3.08 2.75
C LEU A 31 10.00 -2.86 2.46
N ARG A 32 10.67 -1.96 3.20
CA ARG A 32 12.12 -1.77 3.11
C ARG A 32 12.88 -3.01 3.55
N MET A 33 12.44 -3.66 4.62
CA MET A 33 13.04 -4.91 5.08
C MET A 33 12.90 -6.01 4.02
N ILE A 34 11.72 -6.16 3.43
CA ILE A 34 11.48 -7.13 2.36
C ILE A 34 12.37 -6.83 1.15
N ALA A 35 12.49 -5.57 0.74
CA ALA A 35 13.35 -5.18 -0.37
C ALA A 35 14.82 -5.53 -0.10
N LEU A 36 15.31 -5.30 1.11
CA LEU A 36 16.65 -5.66 1.51
C LEU A 36 16.85 -7.18 1.52
N LEU A 37 15.95 -7.93 2.13
CA LEU A 37 16.01 -9.39 2.18
C LEU A 37 16.01 -10.02 0.78
N ARG A 38 15.24 -9.49 -0.15
CA ARG A 38 15.25 -9.93 -1.55
C ARG A 38 16.61 -9.75 -2.23
N LYS A 39 17.37 -8.73 -1.84
CA LYS A 39 18.69 -8.44 -2.41
C LYS A 39 19.83 -9.29 -1.82
N VAL A 40 19.73 -9.62 -0.53
CA VAL A 40 20.82 -10.29 0.21
C VAL A 40 20.56 -11.77 0.48
N ALA A 41 19.32 -12.24 0.32
CA ALA A 41 18.96 -13.63 0.57
C ALA A 41 19.57 -14.56 -0.48
N ASP A 42 20.11 -15.68 -0.02
CA ASP A 42 20.62 -16.74 -0.89
C ASP A 42 19.44 -17.56 -1.46
N PRO A 43 19.20 -17.52 -2.78
CA PRO A 43 18.12 -18.31 -3.41
C PRO A 43 18.33 -19.83 -3.30
N GLY A 44 19.55 -20.27 -2.99
CA GLY A 44 19.86 -21.69 -2.79
C GLY A 44 19.44 -22.26 -1.44
N SER A 45 19.14 -21.40 -0.44
CA SER A 45 18.59 -21.82 0.85
C SER A 45 17.05 -21.85 0.79
N SER A 46 16.43 -22.67 1.63
CA SER A 46 14.97 -22.74 1.69
C SER A 46 14.32 -21.41 2.13
N GLU A 47 14.90 -20.75 3.11
CA GLU A 47 14.42 -19.42 3.57
C GLU A 47 14.76 -18.33 2.56
N GLY A 48 15.96 -18.34 2.01
CA GLY A 48 16.38 -17.37 0.99
C GLY A 48 15.53 -17.41 -0.26
N ALA A 49 15.13 -18.60 -0.69
CA ALA A 49 14.22 -18.76 -1.83
C ALA A 49 12.85 -18.13 -1.59
N GLN A 50 12.30 -18.21 -0.37
CA GLN A 50 11.04 -17.55 -0.03
C GLN A 50 11.12 -16.03 -0.20
N TRP A 51 12.18 -15.40 0.27
CA TRP A 51 12.38 -13.95 0.13
C TRP A 51 12.67 -13.55 -1.31
N ALA A 52 13.57 -14.27 -1.99
CA ALA A 52 13.95 -13.97 -3.37
C ALA A 52 12.77 -14.05 -4.34
N HIS A 53 11.82 -14.96 -4.10
CA HIS A 53 10.66 -15.20 -4.97
C HIS A 53 9.36 -14.58 -4.44
N MET A 54 9.39 -13.78 -3.39
CA MET A 54 8.21 -13.09 -2.88
C MET A 54 7.61 -12.17 -3.94
N ARG A 55 6.31 -12.31 -4.17
CA ARG A 55 5.56 -11.51 -5.13
C ARG A 55 4.63 -10.57 -4.39
N ILE A 56 4.69 -9.29 -4.75
CA ILE A 56 3.96 -8.23 -4.07
C ILE A 56 3.00 -7.59 -5.06
N HIS A 57 1.78 -7.39 -4.60
CA HIS A 57 0.73 -6.73 -5.34
C HIS A 57 0.12 -5.63 -4.47
N LEU A 58 -0.31 -4.55 -5.08
CA LEU A 58 -0.99 -3.45 -4.41
C LEU A 58 -2.34 -3.21 -5.05
N ILE A 59 -3.39 -3.27 -4.24
CA ILE A 59 -4.73 -2.83 -4.61
C ILE A 59 -4.97 -1.51 -3.87
N ALA A 60 -5.15 -0.42 -4.59
CA ALA A 60 -5.31 0.91 -4.02
C ALA A 60 -6.47 1.65 -4.69
N SER A 61 -6.99 2.66 -4.00
CA SER A 61 -7.98 3.58 -4.55
C SER A 61 -7.59 5.02 -4.26
N PRO A 62 -7.62 5.93 -5.25
CA PRO A 62 -7.34 7.36 -5.04
C PRO A 62 -8.38 8.02 -4.13
N LEU A 63 -9.58 7.46 -4.00
CA LEU A 63 -10.60 7.98 -3.09
C LEU A 63 -10.13 8.03 -1.64
N LEU A 64 -9.30 7.06 -1.21
CA LEU A 64 -8.79 7.04 0.16
C LEU A 64 -7.94 8.26 0.50
N ALA A 65 -7.33 8.90 -0.49
CA ALA A 65 -6.57 10.13 -0.30
C ALA A 65 -7.45 11.35 0.03
N THR A 66 -8.73 11.29 -0.32
CA THR A 66 -9.69 12.38 -0.06
C THR A 66 -10.36 12.28 1.32
N LEU A 67 -10.21 11.13 1.99
CA LEU A 67 -10.77 10.90 3.31
C LEU A 67 -9.81 11.43 4.39
N GLY A 68 -10.31 12.26 5.30
CA GLY A 68 -9.54 12.76 6.43
C GLY A 68 -9.28 11.68 7.50
N ALA A 69 -8.39 11.98 8.45
CA ALA A 69 -8.03 11.08 9.54
C ALA A 69 -9.25 10.67 10.39
N SER A 70 -10.20 11.58 10.59
CA SER A 70 -11.44 11.33 11.33
C SER A 70 -12.31 10.24 10.70
N SER A 71 -12.21 10.02 9.39
CA SER A 71 -12.97 8.98 8.70
C SER A 71 -12.63 7.57 9.19
N LYS A 72 -11.41 7.36 9.69
CA LYS A 72 -10.95 6.08 10.24
C LYS A 72 -11.70 5.66 11.52
N LEU A 73 -12.30 6.62 12.21
CA LEU A 73 -13.09 6.41 13.42
C LEU A 73 -14.60 6.42 13.14
N ASN A 74 -15.00 6.72 11.91
CA ASN A 74 -16.41 6.78 11.53
C ASN A 74 -16.90 5.36 11.16
N ALA A 75 -17.80 4.84 11.97
CA ALA A 75 -18.43 3.53 11.77
C ALA A 75 -19.84 3.61 11.19
N GLU A 76 -20.23 4.73 10.57
CA GLU A 76 -21.52 4.85 9.91
C GLU A 76 -21.66 3.86 8.76
N TRP A 77 -22.84 3.24 8.68
CA TRP A 77 -23.10 2.19 7.70
C TRP A 77 -22.93 2.65 6.25
N ASP A 78 -23.34 3.87 5.95
CA ASP A 78 -23.22 4.42 4.59
C ASP A 78 -21.75 4.56 4.17
N LEU A 79 -20.86 5.02 5.08
CA LEU A 79 -19.45 5.09 4.82
C LEU A 79 -18.83 3.71 4.65
N LEU A 80 -19.18 2.76 5.53
CA LEU A 80 -18.66 1.38 5.45
C LEU A 80 -19.11 0.70 4.15
N SER A 81 -20.36 0.90 3.75
CA SER A 81 -20.90 0.36 2.50
C SER A 81 -20.21 0.97 1.28
N MET A 82 -19.96 2.27 1.29
CA MET A 82 -19.21 2.96 0.23
C MET A 82 -17.77 2.42 0.13
N LEU A 83 -17.08 2.27 1.26
CA LEU A 83 -15.72 1.74 1.27
C LEU A 83 -15.65 0.30 0.77
N ARG A 84 -16.61 -0.53 1.15
CA ARG A 84 -16.75 -1.90 0.63
C ARG A 84 -16.89 -1.89 -0.90
N ASP A 85 -17.74 -1.05 -1.45
CA ASP A 85 -18.01 -1.02 -2.89
C ASP A 85 -16.83 -0.44 -3.67
N VAL A 86 -16.14 0.56 -3.12
CA VAL A 86 -14.87 1.07 -3.66
C VAL A 86 -13.80 -0.01 -3.66
N GLY A 87 -13.67 -0.76 -2.56
CA GLY A 87 -12.70 -1.86 -2.46
C GLY A 87 -12.96 -2.96 -3.49
N ARG A 88 -14.22 -3.33 -3.69
CA ARG A 88 -14.62 -4.32 -4.71
C ARG A 88 -14.25 -3.87 -6.12
N ARG A 89 -14.61 -2.64 -6.49
CA ARG A 89 -14.26 -2.09 -7.81
C ARG A 89 -12.74 -2.00 -8.03
N SER A 90 -12.00 -1.59 -7.01
CA SER A 90 -10.54 -1.55 -7.09
C SER A 90 -9.93 -2.93 -7.27
N ALA A 91 -10.47 -3.94 -6.59
CA ALA A 91 -10.04 -5.32 -6.72
C ALA A 91 -10.38 -5.89 -8.10
N GLU A 92 -11.59 -5.64 -8.62
CA GLU A 92 -12.00 -6.06 -9.96
C GLU A 92 -11.07 -5.49 -11.02
N GLY A 93 -10.82 -4.17 -11.01
CA GLY A 93 -9.90 -3.54 -11.95
C GLY A 93 -8.46 -4.05 -11.83
N PHE A 94 -8.00 -4.34 -10.60
CA PHE A 94 -6.71 -4.98 -10.39
C PHE A 94 -6.65 -6.37 -11.01
N LEU A 95 -7.67 -7.20 -10.78
CA LEU A 95 -7.73 -8.56 -11.32
C LEU A 95 -7.78 -8.57 -12.84
N GLU A 96 -8.61 -7.74 -13.46
CA GLU A 96 -8.65 -7.60 -14.93
C GLU A 96 -7.27 -7.32 -15.52
N ALA A 97 -6.48 -6.46 -14.87
CA ALA A 97 -5.15 -6.10 -15.34
C ALA A 97 -4.05 -7.11 -14.99
N ASN A 98 -4.15 -7.79 -13.83
CA ASN A 98 -3.04 -8.50 -13.21
C ASN A 98 -3.31 -9.97 -12.86
N GLU A 99 -4.49 -10.54 -13.13
CA GLU A 99 -4.80 -11.94 -12.79
C GLU A 99 -3.73 -12.91 -13.29
N LYS A 100 -3.28 -12.73 -14.53
CA LYS A 100 -2.21 -13.54 -15.15
C LYS A 100 -0.84 -13.40 -14.47
N ASN A 101 -0.62 -12.36 -13.68
CA ASN A 101 0.63 -12.09 -12.97
C ASN A 101 0.66 -12.74 -11.59
N ILE A 102 -0.50 -12.99 -10.99
CA ILE A 102 -0.62 -13.56 -9.65
C ILE A 102 0.06 -14.94 -9.62
N GLY A 103 0.93 -15.14 -8.65
CA GLY A 103 1.72 -16.36 -8.53
C GLY A 103 2.89 -16.49 -9.51
N LYS A 104 3.07 -15.57 -10.46
CA LYS A 104 4.15 -15.57 -11.45
C LYS A 104 5.14 -14.44 -11.26
N ARG A 105 4.67 -13.22 -11.06
CA ARG A 105 5.50 -12.00 -10.89
C ARG A 105 4.78 -10.95 -10.06
N SER A 106 5.54 -10.03 -9.45
CA SER A 106 4.98 -8.85 -8.79
C SER A 106 4.33 -7.91 -9.80
N SER A 107 3.22 -7.29 -9.41
CA SER A 107 2.64 -6.14 -10.12
C SER A 107 3.09 -4.81 -9.53
N LEU A 108 3.65 -4.82 -8.31
CA LEU A 108 4.24 -3.66 -7.66
C LEU A 108 5.76 -3.72 -7.79
N ASP A 109 6.35 -2.67 -8.35
CA ASP A 109 7.79 -2.46 -8.31
C ASP A 109 8.15 -1.80 -6.97
N LEU A 110 8.70 -2.61 -6.07
CA LEU A 110 9.01 -2.19 -4.71
C LEU A 110 10.16 -1.17 -4.66
N ASP A 111 11.15 -1.31 -5.54
CA ASP A 111 12.29 -0.39 -5.59
C ASP A 111 11.83 0.99 -6.05
N VAL A 112 11.01 1.08 -7.09
CA VAL A 112 10.43 2.35 -7.55
C VAL A 112 9.55 2.98 -6.47
N LEU A 113 8.72 2.19 -5.78
CA LEU A 113 7.90 2.71 -4.67
C LEU A 113 8.74 3.33 -3.57
N LEU A 114 9.84 2.67 -3.18
CA LEU A 114 10.70 3.12 -2.08
C LEU A 114 11.60 4.31 -2.45
N GLU A 115 11.90 4.51 -3.74
CA GLU A 115 12.63 5.68 -4.22
C GLU A 115 11.77 6.96 -4.21
N GLN A 116 10.45 6.83 -4.27
CA GLN A 116 9.49 7.94 -4.27
C GLN A 116 9.15 8.45 -2.85
N ILE A 117 9.59 7.79 -1.81
CA ILE A 117 9.34 8.05 -0.41
C ILE A 117 10.65 8.50 0.26
#